data_fe8daa4c906a5c09abab876f0671aa2e
#
_entry.id   fe8daa4c906a5c09abab876f0671aa2e
#
_cell.length_a   1.000
_cell.length_b   1.000
_cell.length_c   1.000
_cell.angle_alpha   90.00
_cell.angle_beta   90.00
_cell.angle_gamma   90.00
#
_symmetry.space_group_name_H-M   'P 1'
#
loop_
_entity.id
_entity.type
_entity.pdbx_description
1 polymer ?
#
loop_
_entity_poly.entity_id
_entity_poly.type
_entity_poly.pdbx_seq_one_letter_code
_entity_poly.pdbx_strand_id
1 'polypeptide(L)'
;MKLLPELMRFVQFTSTKYNIDESHAVGHSMKVLFNAHQIYSNTVHLHPYLKSQEPVIYTAAIVHDMCDKKYMNQADGIKEINKILTNKLGYTEIMFINKIVSTMSYSTVKKSGFPMLGKYQLAYHIVREADLLSAYDFDRSLIYHMYNTKQGFENAYVNANELFENRVLRHHADNLFITEYSKKRGYELYYDALSQMNTWKYIINSYDKSTSIEL
;
A
#
# COMPACT_ATOMS: atom_id res chain seq x y z
N MET A 1 -25.62 5.24 8.85
CA MET A 1 -24.33 5.99 8.83
C MET A 1 -23.51 5.47 7.66
N LYS A 2 -22.80 6.33 6.92
CA LYS A 2 -22.01 5.88 5.75
C LYS A 2 -20.71 5.18 6.23
N LEU A 3 -20.42 3.97 5.75
CA LEU A 3 -19.27 3.14 6.19
C LEU A 3 -17.92 3.85 5.99
N LEU A 4 -17.70 4.50 4.83
CA LEU A 4 -16.44 5.15 4.49
C LEU A 4 -15.92 6.16 5.56
N PRO A 5 -16.72 7.12 6.07
CA PRO A 5 -16.22 8.04 7.10
C PRO A 5 -15.82 7.33 8.39
N GLU A 6 -16.48 6.23 8.73
CA GLU A 6 -16.16 5.45 9.93
C GLU A 6 -14.84 4.69 9.77
N LEU A 7 -14.61 4.10 8.59
CA LEU A 7 -13.35 3.44 8.28
C LEU A 7 -12.17 4.43 8.30
N MET A 8 -12.33 5.62 7.75
CA MET A 8 -11.28 6.65 7.79
C MET A 8 -10.97 7.10 9.23
N ARG A 9 -12.01 7.27 10.07
CA ARG A 9 -11.80 7.53 11.51
C ARG A 9 -11.08 6.36 12.20
N PHE A 10 -11.45 5.12 11.88
CA PHE A 10 -10.81 3.94 12.42
C PHE A 10 -9.31 3.90 12.06
N VAL A 11 -8.96 4.17 10.79
CA VAL A 11 -7.55 4.29 10.37
C VAL A 11 -6.83 5.35 11.18
N GLN A 12 -7.40 6.55 11.31
CA GLN A 12 -6.81 7.64 12.08
C GLN A 12 -6.58 7.25 13.55
N PHE A 13 -7.59 6.67 14.21
CA PHE A 13 -7.48 6.21 15.60
C PHE A 13 -6.43 5.10 15.76
N THR A 14 -6.43 4.12 14.86
CA THR A 14 -5.49 3.00 14.90
C THR A 14 -4.06 3.49 14.68
N SER A 15 -3.86 4.38 13.71
CA SER A 15 -2.54 4.97 13.44
C SER A 15 -2.00 5.72 14.65
N THR A 16 -2.81 6.52 15.32
CA THR A 16 -2.41 7.21 16.56
C THR A 16 -2.13 6.22 17.69
N LYS A 17 -3.00 5.24 17.91
CA LYS A 17 -2.89 4.25 19.00
C LYS A 17 -1.62 3.41 18.91
N TYR A 18 -1.25 2.99 17.70
CA TYR A 18 -0.12 2.09 17.48
C TYR A 18 1.12 2.80 16.92
N ASN A 19 1.09 4.14 16.92
CA ASN A 19 2.19 4.97 16.44
C ASN A 19 2.63 4.59 15.00
N ILE A 20 1.64 4.34 14.13
CA ILE A 20 1.86 4.07 12.71
C ILE A 20 2.30 5.37 12.07
N ASP A 21 3.46 5.36 11.42
CA ASP A 21 4.02 6.55 10.77
C ASP A 21 3.20 7.00 9.55
N GLU A 22 3.40 8.25 9.13
CA GLU A 22 2.63 8.89 8.06
C GLU A 22 2.69 8.12 6.73
N SER A 23 3.76 7.36 6.47
CA SER A 23 3.90 6.55 5.26
C SER A 23 2.89 5.38 5.17
N HIS A 24 2.26 5.00 6.30
CA HIS A 24 1.26 3.92 6.41
C HIS A 24 -0.06 4.39 7.06
N ALA A 25 -0.22 5.69 7.31
CA ALA A 25 -1.40 6.28 7.95
C ALA A 25 -2.52 6.63 6.95
N VAL A 26 -3.34 7.62 7.27
CA VAL A 26 -4.55 8.00 6.52
C VAL A 26 -4.24 8.35 5.07
N GLY A 27 -3.18 9.11 4.80
CA GLY A 27 -2.79 9.49 3.44
C GLY A 27 -2.53 8.29 2.53
N HIS A 28 -1.82 7.29 3.05
CA HIS A 28 -1.58 6.04 2.34
C HIS A 28 -2.88 5.25 2.10
N SER A 29 -3.72 5.07 3.12
CA SER A 29 -5.02 4.40 2.96
C SER A 29 -5.90 5.08 1.90
N MET A 30 -5.91 6.41 1.84
CA MET A 30 -6.63 7.15 0.79
C MET A 30 -6.04 6.89 -0.60
N LYS A 31 -4.73 6.85 -0.73
CA LYS A 31 -4.04 6.55 -2.00
C LYS A 31 -4.34 5.13 -2.47
N VAL A 32 -4.29 4.15 -1.56
CA VAL A 32 -4.62 2.75 -1.88
C VAL A 32 -6.09 2.59 -2.27
N LEU A 33 -7.01 3.26 -1.55
CA LEU A 33 -8.43 3.28 -1.93
C LEU A 33 -8.63 3.88 -3.34
N PHE A 34 -7.97 4.99 -3.64
CA PHE A 34 -8.04 5.62 -4.96
C PHE A 34 -7.55 4.67 -6.06
N ASN A 35 -6.38 4.06 -5.87
CA ASN A 35 -5.83 3.09 -6.81
C ASN A 35 -6.77 1.87 -6.97
N ALA A 36 -7.33 1.35 -5.86
CA ALA A 36 -8.28 0.24 -5.90
C ALA A 36 -9.53 0.60 -6.72
N HIS A 37 -10.04 1.84 -6.58
CA HIS A 37 -11.14 2.34 -7.39
C HIS A 37 -10.77 2.40 -8.88
N GLN A 38 -9.57 2.89 -9.23
CA GLN A 38 -9.11 2.96 -10.62
C GLN A 38 -9.01 1.55 -11.24
N ILE A 39 -8.41 0.59 -10.54
CA ILE A 39 -8.32 -0.80 -11.02
C ILE A 39 -9.71 -1.41 -11.15
N TYR A 40 -10.57 -1.27 -10.12
CA TYR A 40 -11.93 -1.77 -10.12
C TYR A 40 -12.73 -1.22 -11.30
N SER A 41 -12.75 0.09 -11.52
CA SER A 41 -13.50 0.75 -12.59
C SER A 41 -13.06 0.31 -13.99
N ASN A 42 -11.78 0.03 -14.17
CA ASN A 42 -11.24 -0.49 -15.43
C ASN A 42 -11.45 -2.02 -15.61
N THR A 43 -11.88 -2.73 -14.57
CA THR A 43 -12.00 -4.20 -14.57
C THR A 43 -13.45 -4.68 -14.51
N VAL A 44 -14.33 -3.94 -13.84
CA VAL A 44 -15.71 -4.36 -13.51
C VAL A 44 -16.59 -4.61 -14.74
N HIS A 45 -16.35 -3.92 -15.85
CA HIS A 45 -17.10 -4.11 -17.10
C HIS A 45 -16.78 -5.46 -17.77
N LEU A 46 -15.59 -6.00 -17.58
CA LEU A 46 -15.18 -7.33 -18.05
C LEU A 46 -15.59 -8.43 -17.05
N HIS A 47 -15.75 -8.08 -15.77
CA HIS A 47 -16.07 -8.98 -14.67
C HIS A 47 -17.23 -8.45 -13.82
N PRO A 48 -18.49 -8.48 -14.34
CA PRO A 48 -19.65 -7.85 -13.68
C PRO A 48 -19.95 -8.33 -12.26
N TYR A 49 -19.51 -9.55 -11.90
CA TYR A 49 -19.66 -10.08 -10.54
C TYR A 49 -18.90 -9.29 -9.48
N LEU A 50 -17.88 -8.51 -9.87
CA LEU A 50 -17.14 -7.61 -8.97
C LEU A 50 -18.04 -6.54 -8.33
N LYS A 51 -19.17 -6.18 -8.98
CA LYS A 51 -20.12 -5.22 -8.40
C LYS A 51 -20.58 -5.61 -7.00
N SER A 52 -20.82 -6.90 -6.78
CA SER A 52 -21.20 -7.42 -5.46
C SER A 52 -20.04 -7.47 -4.47
N GLN A 53 -18.80 -7.32 -4.93
CA GLN A 53 -17.59 -7.38 -4.11
C GLN A 53 -16.97 -6.00 -3.86
N GLU A 54 -17.54 -4.93 -4.42
CA GLU A 54 -17.05 -3.56 -4.23
C GLU A 54 -16.89 -3.18 -2.75
N PRO A 55 -17.84 -3.51 -1.84
CA PRO A 55 -17.67 -3.23 -0.41
C PRO A 55 -16.44 -3.94 0.20
N VAL A 56 -16.14 -5.17 -0.24
CA VAL A 56 -14.96 -5.92 0.21
C VAL A 56 -13.69 -5.25 -0.29
N ILE A 57 -13.64 -4.89 -1.58
CA ILE A 57 -12.47 -4.24 -2.21
C ILE A 57 -12.13 -2.94 -1.49
N TYR A 58 -13.11 -2.03 -1.36
CA TYR A 58 -12.84 -0.71 -0.78
C TYR A 58 -12.56 -0.78 0.71
N THR A 59 -13.28 -1.63 1.46
CA THR A 59 -13.00 -1.82 2.88
C THR A 59 -11.60 -2.37 3.09
N ALA A 60 -11.22 -3.44 2.38
CA ALA A 60 -9.89 -4.03 2.50
C ALA A 60 -8.79 -3.03 2.11
N ALA A 61 -8.99 -2.24 1.04
CA ALA A 61 -8.05 -1.20 0.61
C ALA A 61 -7.82 -0.13 1.69
N ILE A 62 -8.87 0.25 2.43
CA ILE A 62 -8.76 1.26 3.49
C ILE A 62 -8.02 0.72 4.71
N VAL A 63 -8.32 -0.52 5.15
CA VAL A 63 -7.86 -1.04 6.44
C VAL A 63 -6.63 -1.97 6.33
N HIS A 64 -6.03 -2.10 5.15
CA HIS A 64 -5.01 -3.13 4.88
C HIS A 64 -3.80 -3.07 5.82
N ASP A 65 -3.35 -1.89 6.22
CA ASP A 65 -2.22 -1.70 7.13
C ASP A 65 -2.61 -1.68 8.62
N MET A 66 -3.92 -1.69 8.93
CA MET A 66 -4.40 -1.62 10.31
C MET A 66 -4.26 -2.94 11.10
N CYS A 67 -3.53 -3.89 10.54
CA CYS A 67 -3.10 -5.14 11.18
C CYS A 67 -1.66 -5.52 10.79
N ASP A 68 -0.83 -4.56 10.39
CA ASP A 68 0.56 -4.84 9.99
C ASP A 68 1.40 -5.22 11.23
N LYS A 69 2.13 -6.34 11.08
CA LYS A 69 3.02 -6.92 12.09
C LYS A 69 4.16 -6.00 12.51
N LYS A 70 4.48 -4.97 11.72
CA LYS A 70 5.48 -3.96 12.07
C LYS A 70 5.07 -3.13 13.29
N TYR A 71 3.77 -2.91 13.46
CA TYR A 71 3.24 -1.97 14.43
C TYR A 71 2.45 -2.65 15.56
N MET A 72 1.87 -3.83 15.29
CA MET A 72 0.99 -4.49 16.26
C MET A 72 0.96 -6.02 16.08
N ASN A 73 0.36 -6.71 17.04
CA ASN A 73 -0.02 -8.11 16.83
C ASN A 73 -1.12 -8.19 15.76
N GLN A 74 -0.90 -8.95 14.70
CA GLN A 74 -1.83 -9.05 13.57
C GLN A 74 -3.23 -9.53 13.99
N ALA A 75 -3.31 -10.49 14.94
CA ALA A 75 -4.59 -11.01 15.42
C ALA A 75 -5.41 -9.93 16.14
N ASP A 76 -4.75 -9.06 16.91
CA ASP A 76 -5.40 -7.95 17.59
C ASP A 76 -5.89 -6.90 16.58
N GLY A 77 -5.09 -6.56 15.57
CA GLY A 77 -5.52 -5.67 14.48
C GLY A 77 -6.73 -6.23 13.73
N ILE A 78 -6.73 -7.51 13.37
CA ILE A 78 -7.88 -8.19 12.76
C ILE A 78 -9.12 -8.13 13.67
N LYS A 79 -8.95 -8.33 14.97
CA LYS A 79 -10.05 -8.23 15.94
C LYS A 79 -10.66 -6.83 15.99
N GLU A 80 -9.84 -5.78 15.93
CA GLU A 80 -10.32 -4.39 15.87
C GLU A 80 -11.04 -4.10 14.55
N ILE A 81 -10.52 -4.56 13.41
CA ILE A 81 -11.19 -4.48 12.11
C ILE A 81 -12.56 -5.18 12.17
N ASN A 82 -12.64 -6.39 12.70
CA ASN A 82 -13.90 -7.11 12.83
C ASN A 82 -14.91 -6.36 13.68
N LYS A 83 -14.48 -5.75 14.78
CA LYS A 83 -15.36 -4.98 15.66
C LYS A 83 -16.03 -3.81 14.94
N ILE A 84 -15.32 -3.10 14.05
CA ILE A 84 -15.91 -1.99 13.31
C ILE A 84 -16.80 -2.46 12.16
N LEU A 85 -16.54 -3.65 11.59
CA LEU A 85 -17.30 -4.19 10.46
C LEU A 85 -18.56 -4.95 10.89
N THR A 86 -18.60 -5.48 12.11
CA THR A 86 -19.76 -6.21 12.64
C THR A 86 -21.03 -5.33 12.54
N ASN A 87 -22.13 -5.92 12.08
CA ASN A 87 -23.41 -5.29 11.80
C ASN A 87 -23.43 -4.29 10.62
N LYS A 88 -22.33 -4.19 9.84
CA LYS A 88 -22.25 -3.32 8.67
C LYS A 88 -22.04 -4.11 7.37
N LEU A 89 -21.33 -5.20 7.47
CA LEU A 89 -21.07 -6.14 6.36
C LEU A 89 -21.47 -7.56 6.77
N GLY A 90 -21.74 -8.38 5.77
CA GLY A 90 -22.05 -9.79 5.99
C GLY A 90 -20.83 -10.59 6.47
N TYR A 91 -21.06 -11.70 7.16
CA TYR A 91 -20.01 -12.57 7.67
C TYR A 91 -19.00 -13.00 6.58
N THR A 92 -19.49 -13.36 5.40
CA THR A 92 -18.66 -13.78 4.26
C THR A 92 -17.75 -12.64 3.79
N GLU A 93 -18.27 -11.40 3.72
CA GLU A 93 -17.51 -10.22 3.33
C GLU A 93 -16.39 -9.95 4.32
N ILE A 94 -16.69 -9.96 5.62
CA ILE A 94 -15.71 -9.77 6.71
C ILE A 94 -14.62 -10.84 6.65
N MET A 95 -14.99 -12.10 6.44
CA MET A 95 -14.05 -13.21 6.30
C MET A 95 -13.06 -12.96 5.14
N PHE A 96 -13.55 -12.51 3.97
CA PHE A 96 -12.67 -12.24 2.83
C PHE A 96 -11.83 -10.98 3.02
N ILE A 97 -12.35 -9.91 3.64
CA ILE A 97 -11.55 -8.74 4.03
C ILE A 97 -10.38 -9.19 4.90
N ASN A 98 -10.63 -9.95 5.96
CA ASN A 98 -9.58 -10.47 6.84
C ASN A 98 -8.55 -11.31 6.07
N LYS A 99 -9.01 -12.17 5.16
CA LYS A 99 -8.10 -13.00 4.36
C LYS A 99 -7.24 -12.15 3.44
N ILE A 100 -7.81 -11.13 2.79
CA ILE A 100 -7.08 -10.20 1.93
C ILE A 100 -6.01 -9.48 2.73
N VAL A 101 -6.39 -8.75 3.78
CA VAL A 101 -5.44 -7.90 4.55
C VAL A 101 -4.35 -8.71 5.25
N SER A 102 -4.62 -9.96 5.64
CA SER A 102 -3.64 -10.81 6.29
C SER A 102 -2.64 -11.50 5.34
N THR A 103 -2.92 -11.51 4.02
CA THR A 103 -2.10 -12.28 3.06
C THR A 103 -1.53 -11.45 1.91
N MET A 104 -1.93 -10.17 1.76
CA MET A 104 -1.61 -9.37 0.58
C MET A 104 -0.20 -8.76 0.57
N SER A 105 0.50 -8.72 1.71
CA SER A 105 1.80 -8.07 1.79
C SER A 105 2.82 -8.69 0.83
N TYR A 106 3.69 -7.85 0.25
CA TYR A 106 4.75 -8.27 -0.67
C TYR A 106 5.55 -9.46 -0.13
N SER A 107 5.99 -9.39 1.13
CA SER A 107 6.79 -10.44 1.76
C SER A 107 6.02 -11.75 1.90
N THR A 108 4.74 -11.69 2.23
CA THR A 108 3.87 -12.87 2.33
C THR A 108 3.68 -13.52 0.97
N VAL A 109 3.38 -12.72 -0.06
CA VAL A 109 3.19 -13.22 -1.43
C VAL A 109 4.50 -13.82 -1.98
N LYS A 110 5.64 -13.17 -1.76
CA LYS A 110 6.93 -13.69 -2.23
C LYS A 110 7.31 -15.01 -1.55
N LYS A 111 6.93 -15.22 -0.30
CA LYS A 111 7.20 -16.44 0.46
C LYS A 111 6.24 -17.59 0.14
N SER A 112 4.94 -17.29 -0.01
CA SER A 112 3.87 -18.30 0.01
C SER A 112 3.02 -18.32 -1.25
N GLY A 113 3.28 -17.42 -2.22
CA GLY A 113 2.41 -17.23 -3.39
C GLY A 113 1.08 -16.58 -3.05
N PHE A 114 0.18 -16.56 -4.03
CA PHE A 114 -1.16 -16.02 -3.86
C PHE A 114 -2.07 -17.01 -3.13
N PRO A 115 -2.91 -16.57 -2.20
CA PRO A 115 -3.92 -17.43 -1.59
C PRO A 115 -4.99 -17.80 -2.63
N MET A 116 -5.62 -18.98 -2.43
CA MET A 116 -6.77 -19.41 -3.24
C MET A 116 -8.06 -18.85 -2.63
N LEU A 117 -8.68 -17.86 -3.26
CA LEU A 117 -9.86 -17.15 -2.74
C LEU A 117 -11.12 -17.36 -3.60
N GLY A 118 -11.08 -18.28 -4.57
CA GLY A 118 -12.22 -18.61 -5.43
C GLY A 118 -12.77 -17.35 -6.13
N LYS A 119 -14.06 -17.10 -5.99
CA LYS A 119 -14.72 -15.94 -6.63
C LYS A 119 -14.18 -14.58 -6.17
N TYR A 120 -13.50 -14.48 -5.02
CA TYR A 120 -12.88 -13.25 -4.53
C TYR A 120 -11.41 -13.09 -4.96
N GLN A 121 -10.89 -13.97 -5.82
CA GLN A 121 -9.50 -13.92 -6.25
C GLN A 121 -9.16 -12.59 -6.95
N LEU A 122 -10.04 -12.09 -7.80
CA LEU A 122 -9.82 -10.84 -8.51
C LEU A 122 -9.94 -9.62 -7.57
N ALA A 123 -10.87 -9.65 -6.61
CA ALA A 123 -10.95 -8.63 -5.56
C ALA A 123 -9.65 -8.55 -4.73
N TYR A 124 -9.06 -9.71 -4.39
CA TYR A 124 -7.75 -9.79 -3.75
C TYR A 124 -6.67 -9.11 -4.60
N HIS A 125 -6.60 -9.41 -5.90
CA HIS A 125 -5.61 -8.80 -6.79
C HIS A 125 -5.79 -7.28 -6.89
N ILE A 126 -7.04 -6.79 -6.99
CA ILE A 126 -7.33 -5.35 -7.04
C ILE A 126 -6.78 -4.64 -5.81
N VAL A 127 -7.04 -5.16 -4.61
CA VAL A 127 -6.57 -4.52 -3.35
C VAL A 127 -5.05 -4.56 -3.25
N ARG A 128 -4.44 -5.73 -3.50
CA ARG A 128 -3.00 -5.91 -3.41
C ARG A 128 -2.24 -5.06 -4.44
N GLU A 129 -2.75 -4.99 -5.66
CA GLU A 129 -2.13 -4.20 -6.72
C GLU A 129 -2.29 -2.70 -6.49
N ALA A 130 -3.39 -2.28 -5.86
CA ALA A 130 -3.58 -0.90 -5.44
C ALA A 130 -2.51 -0.44 -4.44
N ASP A 131 -2.14 -1.29 -3.50
CA ASP A 131 -1.03 -1.04 -2.57
C ASP A 131 0.31 -1.04 -3.31
N LEU A 132 0.59 -2.02 -4.18
CA LEU A 132 1.82 -2.06 -4.98
C LEU A 132 1.98 -0.81 -5.87
N LEU A 133 0.89 -0.30 -6.48
CA LEU A 133 0.95 0.95 -7.25
C LEU A 133 1.25 2.16 -6.37
N SER A 134 0.81 2.15 -5.11
CA SER A 134 1.12 3.23 -4.17
C SER A 134 2.57 3.20 -3.69
N ALA A 135 3.24 2.05 -3.80
CA ALA A 135 4.63 1.89 -3.38
C ALA A 135 5.64 2.64 -4.26
N TYR A 136 5.26 3.05 -5.48
CA TYR A 136 6.13 3.82 -6.38
C TYR A 136 6.33 5.28 -5.97
N ASP A 137 5.72 5.74 -4.90
CA ASP A 137 5.93 7.06 -4.31
C ASP A 137 7.28 7.08 -3.56
N PHE A 138 8.32 7.62 -4.22
CA PHE A 138 9.67 7.64 -3.66
C PHE A 138 9.77 8.54 -2.43
N ASP A 139 9.08 9.68 -2.43
CA ASP A 139 9.07 10.62 -1.31
C ASP A 139 8.48 9.96 -0.05
N ARG A 140 7.44 9.13 -0.19
CA ARG A 140 6.89 8.35 0.91
C ARG A 140 7.93 7.40 1.51
N SER A 141 8.73 6.73 0.67
CA SER A 141 9.81 5.85 1.13
C SER A 141 10.90 6.62 1.85
N LEU A 142 11.28 7.78 1.32
CA LEU A 142 12.26 8.67 1.92
C LEU A 142 11.81 9.13 3.31
N ILE A 143 10.57 9.62 3.44
CA ILE A 143 9.95 10.00 4.71
C ILE A 143 9.96 8.83 5.70
N TYR A 144 9.56 7.63 5.27
CA TYR A 144 9.60 6.44 6.11
C TYR A 144 10.99 6.18 6.69
N HIS A 145 12.03 6.24 5.87
CA HIS A 145 13.41 6.02 6.33
C HIS A 145 13.89 7.13 7.27
N MET A 146 13.54 8.40 7.02
CA MET A 146 13.85 9.50 7.93
C MET A 146 13.27 9.27 9.34
N TYR A 147 12.02 8.83 9.44
CA TYR A 147 11.36 8.57 10.72
C TYR A 147 11.92 7.34 11.46
N ASN A 148 12.19 6.26 10.72
CA ASN A 148 12.50 4.96 11.35
C ASN A 148 13.99 4.76 11.64
N THR A 149 14.89 5.34 10.84
CA THR A 149 16.33 5.14 11.05
C THR A 149 16.96 6.16 11.99
N LYS A 150 16.28 7.28 12.26
CA LYS A 150 16.81 8.45 13.02
C LYS A 150 18.16 8.94 12.48
N GLN A 151 18.44 8.67 11.20
CA GLN A 151 19.64 9.06 10.49
C GLN A 151 19.38 10.33 9.66
N GLY A 152 20.45 10.97 9.20
CA GLY A 152 20.35 12.11 8.32
C GLY A 152 19.66 11.80 6.99
N PHE A 153 19.32 12.86 6.26
CA PHE A 153 18.56 12.79 5.00
C PHE A 153 19.28 11.94 3.94
N GLU A 154 20.62 12.03 3.82
CA GLU A 154 21.42 11.26 2.86
C GLU A 154 21.31 9.77 3.09
N ASN A 155 21.38 9.33 4.35
CA ASN A 155 21.23 7.91 4.69
C ASN A 155 19.79 7.42 4.44
N ALA A 156 18.79 8.27 4.69
CA ALA A 156 17.40 7.95 4.36
C ALA A 156 17.23 7.79 2.84
N TYR A 157 17.88 8.64 2.03
CA TYR A 157 17.90 8.50 0.58
C TYR A 157 18.55 7.18 0.14
N VAL A 158 19.73 6.83 0.68
CA VAL A 158 20.41 5.56 0.35
C VAL A 158 19.49 4.37 0.63
N ASN A 159 18.89 4.32 1.82
CA ASN A 159 17.99 3.23 2.21
C ASN A 159 16.72 3.18 1.32
N ALA A 160 16.14 4.33 0.99
CA ALA A 160 14.98 4.40 0.08
C ALA A 160 15.35 3.93 -1.33
N ASN A 161 16.55 4.33 -1.84
CA ASN A 161 17.06 3.91 -3.14
C ASN A 161 17.26 2.38 -3.18
N GLU A 162 17.91 1.80 -2.19
CA GLU A 162 18.10 0.35 -2.07
C GLU A 162 16.76 -0.41 -2.01
N LEU A 163 15.78 0.11 -1.27
CA LEU A 163 14.43 -0.47 -1.22
C LEU A 163 13.78 -0.46 -2.61
N PHE A 164 13.91 0.64 -3.36
CA PHE A 164 13.34 0.75 -4.69
C PHE A 164 14.02 -0.22 -5.67
N GLU A 165 15.34 -0.25 -5.73
CA GLU A 165 16.09 -1.15 -6.61
C GLU A 165 15.84 -2.63 -6.31
N ASN A 166 15.78 -3.00 -5.04
CA ASN A 166 15.66 -4.40 -4.62
C ASN A 166 14.21 -4.90 -4.57
N ARG A 167 13.21 -4.00 -4.55
CA ARG A 167 11.81 -4.38 -4.38
C ARG A 167 10.87 -3.67 -5.33
N VAL A 168 10.73 -2.33 -5.25
CA VAL A 168 9.65 -1.60 -5.93
C VAL A 168 9.78 -1.67 -7.45
N LEU A 169 10.98 -1.39 -7.97
CA LEU A 169 11.27 -1.45 -9.40
C LEU A 169 11.23 -2.88 -9.97
N ARG A 170 11.15 -3.89 -9.11
CA ARG A 170 11.06 -5.30 -9.53
C ARG A 170 9.63 -5.82 -9.65
N HIS A 171 8.62 -5.06 -9.29
CA HIS A 171 7.23 -5.54 -9.28
C HIS A 171 6.80 -6.15 -10.63
N HIS A 172 7.23 -5.59 -11.76
CA HIS A 172 6.98 -6.16 -13.09
C HIS A 172 7.77 -7.44 -13.33
N ALA A 173 9.07 -7.43 -13.08
CA ALA A 173 9.94 -8.60 -13.27
C ALA A 173 9.52 -9.78 -12.38
N ASP A 174 8.99 -9.49 -11.19
CA ASP A 174 8.48 -10.48 -10.24
C ASP A 174 7.01 -10.89 -10.56
N ASN A 175 6.43 -10.44 -11.70
CA ASN A 175 5.07 -10.75 -12.16
C ASN A 175 3.98 -10.49 -11.10
N LEU A 176 4.11 -9.39 -10.36
CA LEU A 176 3.19 -9.06 -9.29
C LEU A 176 1.90 -8.38 -9.76
N PHE A 177 1.83 -7.83 -10.95
CA PHE A 177 0.62 -7.25 -11.53
C PHE A 177 -0.13 -8.27 -12.39
N ILE A 178 -1.39 -8.50 -12.06
CA ILE A 178 -2.29 -9.45 -12.76
C ILE A 178 -3.29 -8.69 -13.64
N THR A 179 -3.87 -7.57 -13.13
CA THR A 179 -4.82 -6.77 -13.90
C THR A 179 -4.13 -5.95 -14.99
N GLU A 180 -4.76 -5.83 -16.15
CA GLU A 180 -4.19 -5.09 -17.28
C GLU A 180 -3.96 -3.60 -16.95
N TYR A 181 -4.89 -3.01 -16.19
CA TYR A 181 -4.72 -1.64 -15.71
C TYR A 181 -3.43 -1.48 -14.89
N SER A 182 -3.22 -2.37 -13.90
CA SER A 182 -2.05 -2.28 -13.02
C SER A 182 -0.74 -2.54 -13.76
N LYS A 183 -0.73 -3.45 -14.74
CA LYS A 183 0.45 -3.67 -15.60
C LYS A 183 0.83 -2.38 -16.31
N LYS A 184 -0.14 -1.74 -16.99
CA LYS A 184 0.11 -0.49 -17.71
C LYS A 184 0.53 0.63 -16.76
N ARG A 185 -0.26 0.88 -15.71
CA ARG A 185 0.00 1.98 -14.76
C ARG A 185 1.30 1.78 -14.00
N GLY A 186 1.66 0.55 -13.67
CA GLY A 186 2.92 0.21 -13.02
C GLY A 186 4.14 0.58 -13.86
N TYR A 187 4.09 0.44 -15.20
CA TYR A 187 5.17 0.93 -16.07
C TYR A 187 5.31 2.44 -16.06
N GLU A 188 4.20 3.18 -16.11
CA GLU A 188 4.23 4.64 -16.01
C GLU A 188 4.89 5.07 -14.68
N LEU A 189 4.42 4.51 -13.57
CA LEU A 189 4.95 4.80 -12.24
C LEU A 189 6.42 4.36 -12.04
N TYR A 190 6.86 3.31 -12.73
CA TYR A 190 8.26 2.89 -12.74
C TYR A 190 9.18 3.99 -13.27
N TYR A 191 8.83 4.60 -14.39
CA TYR A 191 9.64 5.70 -14.96
C TYR A 191 9.53 6.98 -14.12
N ASP A 192 8.36 7.28 -13.58
CA ASP A 192 8.17 8.40 -12.66
C ASP A 192 9.08 8.25 -11.43
N ALA A 193 9.13 7.06 -10.83
CA ALA A 193 9.97 6.76 -9.69
C ALA A 193 11.47 6.89 -10.02
N LEU A 194 11.93 6.37 -11.15
CA LEU A 194 13.32 6.54 -11.59
C LEU A 194 13.69 8.02 -11.77
N SER A 195 12.76 8.82 -12.32
CA SER A 195 12.95 10.26 -12.46
C SER A 195 13.08 10.95 -11.10
N GLN A 196 12.20 10.62 -10.14
CA GLN A 196 12.27 11.16 -8.78
C GLN A 196 13.58 10.78 -8.07
N MET A 197 13.99 9.50 -8.12
CA MET A 197 15.25 9.01 -7.55
C MET A 197 16.45 9.79 -8.09
N ASN A 198 16.52 9.98 -9.41
CA ASN A 198 17.60 10.72 -10.05
C ASN A 198 17.58 12.21 -9.68
N THR A 199 16.41 12.82 -9.57
CA THR A 199 16.25 14.21 -9.16
C THR A 199 16.77 14.41 -7.73
N TRP A 200 16.38 13.57 -6.80
CA TRP A 200 16.89 13.62 -5.43
C TRP A 200 18.40 13.40 -5.35
N LYS A 201 18.93 12.45 -6.11
CA LYS A 201 20.38 12.23 -6.22
C LYS A 201 21.12 13.49 -6.68
N TYR A 202 20.58 14.16 -7.68
CA TYR A 202 21.14 15.40 -8.19
C TYR A 202 21.11 16.53 -7.13
N ILE A 203 19.96 16.71 -6.45
CA ILE A 203 19.80 17.73 -5.41
C ILE A 203 20.80 17.52 -4.29
N ILE A 204 20.93 16.31 -3.75
CA ILE A 204 21.86 15.96 -2.67
C ILE A 204 23.29 16.30 -3.10
N ASN A 205 23.74 15.78 -4.25
CA ASN A 205 25.10 16.01 -4.73
C ASN A 205 25.43 17.48 -5.06
N SER A 206 24.43 18.27 -5.44
CA SER A 206 24.61 19.68 -5.76
C SER A 206 24.69 20.55 -4.50
N TYR A 207 23.89 20.21 -3.49
CA TYR A 207 23.88 20.93 -2.20
C TYR A 207 25.18 20.72 -1.45
N ASP A 208 25.70 19.49 -1.38
CA ASP A 208 26.95 19.17 -0.69
C ASP A 208 28.16 19.87 -1.30
N LYS A 209 28.19 20.03 -2.64
CA LYS A 209 29.26 20.77 -3.32
C LYS A 209 29.24 22.27 -3.00
N SER A 210 28.07 22.88 -2.81
CA SER A 210 27.93 24.28 -2.50
C SER A 210 28.36 24.61 -1.06
N THR A 211 28.19 23.66 -0.13
CA THR A 211 28.61 23.83 1.27
C THR A 211 30.09 23.56 1.51
N SER A 212 30.79 22.91 0.57
CA SER A 212 32.21 22.60 0.66
C SER A 212 33.14 23.74 0.17
N ILE A 213 32.58 24.86 -0.30
CA ILE A 213 33.35 25.98 -0.87
C ILE A 213 33.56 27.14 0.15
N GLU A 214 32.96 27.05 1.34
CA GLU A 214 33.06 28.09 2.39
C GLU A 214 33.90 27.68 3.61
N LEU A 215 34.95 26.93 3.45
CA LEU A 215 36.02 26.70 4.44
C LEU A 215 37.39 26.88 3.77
#